data_59a39412d5ae29b8030a08f05efb732b
#
_entry.id   59a39412d5ae29b8030a08f05efb732b
#
_cell.length_a   1.000
_cell.length_b   1.000
_cell.length_c   1.000
_cell.angle_alpha   90.00
_cell.angle_beta   90.00
_cell.angle_gamma   90.00
#
_symmetry.space_group_name_H-M   'P 1'
#
loop_
_entity.id
_entity.type
_entity.pdbx_description
1 polymer ?
#
loop_
_entity_poly.entity_id
_entity_poly.type
_entity_poly.pdbx_seq_one_letter_code
_entity_poly.pdbx_strand_id
1 'polypeptide(L)'
;MTINIGINGFGRMGRLALRESWGSTEFRVAHINEKAGDAVSAAHLLHFDSIHGTWEHSVSADATTSQIIVGDERISYSQCSDIKKTPWSGAKVDMVLECTGEFKTEQSLAAYFEQGLQKVIVAAPVKGYPEDQVLNVVMGINDDKYHDQDIVTAASCTTNCLAPVI
;
A
#
# COMPACT_ATOMS: atom_id res chain seq x y z
N MET A 1 -8.48 7.26 16.89
CA MET A 1 -8.61 5.85 16.41
C MET A 1 -7.53 5.70 15.36
N THR A 2 -6.64 4.72 15.47
CA THR A 2 -5.54 4.53 14.51
C THR A 2 -6.05 3.74 13.31
N ILE A 3 -5.82 4.20 12.09
CA ILE A 3 -6.23 3.53 10.86
C ILE A 3 -5.26 2.37 10.57
N ASN A 4 -5.79 1.18 10.29
CA ASN A 4 -4.99 0.04 9.92
C ASN A 4 -4.87 -0.04 8.39
N ILE A 5 -3.66 0.05 7.88
CA ILE A 5 -3.37 0.01 6.44
C ILE A 5 -2.89 -1.38 6.04
N GLY A 6 -3.41 -1.88 4.92
CA GLY A 6 -2.85 -3.01 4.19
C GLY A 6 -2.00 -2.54 3.02
N ILE A 7 -0.93 -3.25 2.70
CA ILE A 7 -0.15 -3.03 1.47
C ILE A 7 -0.31 -4.25 0.58
N ASN A 8 -0.86 -4.08 -0.61
CA ASN A 8 -0.90 -5.12 -1.63
C ASN A 8 0.16 -4.86 -2.70
N GLY A 9 1.11 -5.77 -2.83
CA GLY A 9 2.31 -5.58 -3.64
C GLY A 9 3.45 -4.95 -2.84
N PHE A 10 4.40 -5.78 -2.42
CA PHE A 10 5.54 -5.33 -1.62
C PHE A 10 6.81 -5.19 -2.46
N GLY A 11 6.62 -4.73 -3.69
CA GLY A 11 7.67 -4.27 -4.59
C GLY A 11 8.30 -2.96 -4.10
N ARG A 12 8.94 -2.22 -5.01
CA ARG A 12 9.62 -0.96 -4.66
C ARG A 12 8.68 0.06 -4.02
N MET A 13 7.49 0.28 -4.63
CA MET A 13 6.55 1.29 -4.12
C MET A 13 6.00 0.93 -2.74
N GLY A 14 5.58 -0.32 -2.54
CA GLY A 14 5.05 -0.76 -1.24
C GLY A 14 6.08 -0.67 -0.11
N ARG A 15 7.34 -1.05 -0.38
CA ARG A 15 8.41 -0.94 0.62
C ARG A 15 8.77 0.50 0.96
N LEU A 16 8.86 1.38 -0.03
CA LEU A 16 9.15 2.80 0.22
C LEU A 16 7.98 3.48 0.94
N ALA A 17 6.74 3.16 0.57
CA ALA A 17 5.56 3.67 1.28
C ALA A 17 5.59 3.28 2.76
N LEU A 18 5.97 2.03 3.09
CA LEU A 18 6.11 1.61 4.48
C LEU A 18 7.22 2.39 5.20
N ARG A 19 8.40 2.54 4.57
CA ARG A 19 9.52 3.28 5.20
C ARG A 19 9.15 4.72 5.51
N GLU A 20 8.56 5.43 4.55
CA GLU A 20 8.17 6.84 4.69
C GLU A 20 7.03 7.05 5.69
N SER A 21 6.15 6.06 5.82
CA SER A 21 5.02 6.13 6.73
C SER A 21 5.33 5.65 8.15
N TRP A 22 6.50 5.10 8.37
CA TRP A 22 6.87 4.51 9.66
C TRP A 22 6.92 5.55 10.79
N GLY A 23 6.35 5.20 11.93
CA GLY A 23 6.26 6.11 13.08
C GLY A 23 5.08 7.08 13.04
N SER A 24 4.19 6.99 12.04
CA SER A 24 2.95 7.76 12.05
C SER A 24 2.08 7.44 13.27
N THR A 25 1.48 8.46 13.87
CA THR A 25 0.53 8.31 14.97
C THR A 25 -0.91 8.13 14.50
N GLU A 26 -1.19 8.40 13.24
CA GLU A 26 -2.53 8.40 12.66
C GLU A 26 -2.91 7.04 12.09
N PHE A 27 -1.93 6.32 11.57
CA PHE A 27 -2.13 5.00 10.96
C PHE A 27 -0.94 4.07 11.20
N ARG A 28 -1.17 2.79 11.00
CA ARG A 28 -0.13 1.76 11.03
C ARG A 28 -0.34 0.73 9.93
N VAL A 29 0.73 0.11 9.47
CA VAL A 29 0.64 -1.03 8.54
C VAL A 29 0.35 -2.30 9.33
N ALA A 30 -0.82 -2.90 9.10
CA ALA A 30 -1.28 -4.09 9.81
C ALA A 30 -1.04 -5.38 9.02
N HIS A 31 -1.06 -5.30 7.69
CA HIS A 31 -0.89 -6.45 6.82
C HIS A 31 -0.18 -6.09 5.51
N ILE A 32 0.67 -7.00 5.06
CA ILE A 32 1.33 -6.93 3.75
C ILE A 32 0.98 -8.20 2.97
N ASN A 33 0.56 -8.03 1.72
CA ASN A 33 0.41 -9.13 0.78
C ASN A 33 1.37 -8.96 -0.40
N GLU A 34 2.17 -10.00 -0.68
CA GLU A 34 3.04 -10.04 -1.85
C GLU A 34 3.08 -11.47 -2.40
N LYS A 35 2.67 -11.65 -3.65
CA LYS A 35 2.59 -12.99 -4.26
C LYS A 35 3.94 -13.65 -4.49
N ALA A 36 5.00 -12.85 -4.60
CA ALA A 36 6.36 -13.31 -4.88
C ALA A 36 7.27 -13.15 -3.65
N GLY A 37 7.85 -14.24 -3.19
CA GLY A 37 8.74 -14.24 -2.04
C GLY A 37 8.01 -14.39 -0.70
N ASP A 38 8.75 -14.85 0.30
CA ASP A 38 8.28 -15.05 1.67
C ASP A 38 8.55 -13.83 2.56
N ALA A 39 8.08 -13.88 3.79
CA ALA A 39 8.29 -12.82 4.77
C ALA A 39 9.78 -12.52 5.04
N VAL A 40 10.65 -13.56 4.95
CA VAL A 40 12.09 -13.40 5.17
C VAL A 40 12.72 -12.59 4.04
N SER A 41 12.42 -12.95 2.80
CA SER A 41 12.86 -12.22 1.61
C SER A 41 12.32 -10.78 1.60
N ALA A 42 11.05 -10.62 1.97
CA ALA A 42 10.40 -9.30 2.05
C ALA A 42 11.05 -8.40 3.13
N ALA A 43 11.35 -8.96 4.31
CA ALA A 43 12.05 -8.24 5.38
C ALA A 43 13.47 -7.82 4.96
N HIS A 44 14.20 -8.70 4.28
CA HIS A 44 15.53 -8.38 3.76
C HIS A 44 15.46 -7.22 2.76
N LEU A 45 14.53 -7.28 1.79
CA LEU A 45 14.34 -6.22 0.80
C LEU A 45 13.79 -4.92 1.40
N LEU A 46 13.07 -4.99 2.52
CA LEU A 46 12.65 -3.80 3.27
C LEU A 46 13.83 -3.14 3.96
N HIS A 47 14.73 -3.93 4.57
CA HIS A 47 15.88 -3.41 5.30
C HIS A 47 16.94 -2.82 4.36
N PHE A 48 17.17 -3.42 3.19
CA PHE A 48 18.22 -3.03 2.25
C PHE A 48 17.62 -2.54 0.93
N ASP A 49 17.86 -1.29 0.58
CA ASP A 49 17.49 -0.72 -0.72
C ASP A 49 18.73 -0.22 -1.46
N SER A 50 18.82 -0.50 -2.75
CA SER A 50 20.00 -0.16 -3.57
C SER A 50 20.17 1.34 -3.81
N ILE A 51 19.14 2.14 -3.62
CA ILE A 51 19.17 3.61 -3.81
C ILE A 51 19.12 4.31 -2.46
N HIS A 52 18.18 3.93 -1.58
CA HIS A 52 17.94 4.55 -0.27
C HIS A 52 18.81 3.93 0.86
N GLY A 53 19.61 2.92 0.53
CA GLY A 53 20.51 2.30 1.49
C GLY A 53 19.80 1.45 2.57
N THR A 54 20.54 1.17 3.62
CA THR A 54 20.04 0.43 4.78
C THR A 54 19.09 1.30 5.58
N TRP A 55 17.92 0.75 5.90
CA TRP A 55 16.97 1.44 6.76
C TRP A 55 17.46 1.44 8.21
N GLU A 56 17.29 2.56 8.92
CA GLU A 56 17.79 2.74 10.29
C GLU A 56 17.10 1.85 11.34
N HIS A 57 15.87 1.39 11.04
CA HIS A 57 15.12 0.49 11.91
C HIS A 57 15.59 -0.96 11.73
N SER A 58 15.64 -1.71 12.82
CA SER A 58 15.90 -3.14 12.76
C SER A 58 14.74 -3.86 12.09
N VAL A 59 15.04 -4.69 11.09
CA VAL A 59 14.05 -5.47 10.36
C VAL A 59 14.40 -6.94 10.42
N SER A 60 13.45 -7.77 10.78
CA SER A 60 13.55 -9.22 10.79
C SER A 60 12.22 -9.85 10.35
N ALA A 61 12.16 -11.16 10.28
CA ALA A 61 10.95 -11.90 9.99
C ALA A 61 10.81 -13.12 10.87
N ASP A 62 9.57 -13.48 11.18
CA ASP A 62 9.20 -14.78 11.74
C ASP A 62 8.57 -15.62 10.62
N ALA A 63 9.33 -16.57 10.12
CA ALA A 63 8.89 -17.49 9.06
C ALA A 63 7.76 -18.42 9.52
N THR A 64 7.69 -18.73 10.81
CA THR A 64 6.70 -19.66 11.37
C THR A 64 5.31 -19.02 11.41
N THR A 65 5.26 -17.75 11.77
CA THR A 65 4.01 -16.98 11.86
C THR A 65 3.75 -16.12 10.62
N SER A 66 4.64 -16.15 9.62
CA SER A 66 4.59 -15.30 8.43
C SER A 66 4.39 -13.82 8.81
N GLN A 67 5.37 -13.26 9.51
CA GLN A 67 5.35 -11.87 9.95
C GLN A 67 6.65 -11.16 9.60
N ILE A 68 6.55 -9.89 9.25
CA ILE A 68 7.68 -8.96 9.21
C ILE A 68 7.71 -8.24 10.55
N ILE A 69 8.89 -8.08 11.14
CA ILE A 69 9.10 -7.44 12.43
C ILE A 69 9.99 -6.22 12.20
N VAL A 70 9.52 -5.05 12.59
CA VAL A 70 10.27 -3.79 12.52
C VAL A 70 10.34 -3.21 13.93
N GLY A 71 11.52 -3.17 14.51
CA GLY A 71 11.66 -2.89 15.94
C GLY A 71 10.86 -3.91 16.78
N ASP A 72 9.88 -3.41 17.53
CA ASP A 72 8.98 -4.24 18.35
C ASP A 72 7.63 -4.51 17.66
N GLU A 73 7.36 -3.89 16.51
CA GLU A 73 6.10 -4.03 15.81
C GLU A 73 6.09 -5.23 14.85
N ARG A 74 4.95 -5.92 14.81
CA ARG A 74 4.73 -7.12 14.00
C ARG A 74 3.67 -6.84 12.93
N ILE A 75 4.03 -7.06 11.67
CA ILE A 75 3.17 -6.88 10.51
C ILE A 75 2.87 -8.26 9.94
N SER A 76 1.60 -8.64 9.84
CA SER A 76 1.22 -9.92 9.24
C SER A 76 1.50 -9.92 7.72
N TYR A 77 1.86 -11.10 7.18
CA TYR A 77 2.27 -11.24 5.79
C TYR A 77 1.55 -12.40 5.12
N SER A 78 1.14 -12.22 3.86
CA SER A 78 0.53 -13.26 3.05
C SER A 78 1.09 -13.29 1.62
N GLN A 79 0.89 -14.43 0.93
CA GLN A 79 1.36 -14.67 -0.44
C GLN A 79 0.18 -15.01 -1.36
N CYS A 80 -0.86 -14.17 -1.35
CA CYS A 80 -2.05 -14.38 -2.13
C CYS A 80 -1.95 -13.67 -3.48
N SER A 81 -2.27 -14.38 -4.56
CA SER A 81 -2.42 -13.80 -5.91
C SER A 81 -3.81 -13.22 -6.16
N ASP A 82 -4.77 -13.55 -5.31
CA ASP A 82 -6.17 -13.16 -5.42
C ASP A 82 -6.53 -12.26 -4.24
N ILE A 83 -7.00 -11.05 -4.53
CA ILE A 83 -7.45 -10.08 -3.51
C ILE A 83 -8.49 -10.69 -2.58
N LYS A 84 -9.43 -11.47 -3.13
CA LYS A 84 -10.52 -12.08 -2.36
C LYS A 84 -10.04 -13.14 -1.36
N LYS A 85 -8.84 -13.67 -1.55
CA LYS A 85 -8.23 -14.67 -0.63
C LYS A 85 -7.25 -14.04 0.36
N THR A 86 -6.92 -12.79 0.16
CA THR A 86 -6.03 -12.07 1.08
C THR A 86 -6.78 -11.75 2.37
N PRO A 87 -6.21 -12.00 3.57
CA PRO A 87 -6.94 -11.93 4.84
C PRO A 87 -7.06 -10.50 5.38
N TRP A 88 -7.55 -9.55 4.57
CA TRP A 88 -7.67 -8.14 4.95
C TRP A 88 -8.53 -7.95 6.21
N SER A 89 -9.73 -8.54 6.23
CA SER A 89 -10.64 -8.47 7.37
C SER A 89 -10.06 -9.13 8.62
N GLY A 90 -9.37 -10.27 8.47
CA GLY A 90 -8.71 -10.97 9.56
C GLY A 90 -7.59 -10.15 10.20
N ALA A 91 -6.91 -9.33 9.41
CA ALA A 91 -5.90 -8.39 9.86
C ALA A 91 -6.48 -7.02 10.29
N LYS A 92 -7.80 -6.86 10.26
CA LYS A 92 -8.52 -5.62 10.62
C LYS A 92 -8.05 -4.41 9.80
N VAL A 93 -7.82 -4.62 8.51
CA VAL A 93 -7.40 -3.55 7.58
C VAL A 93 -8.60 -2.67 7.25
N ASP A 94 -8.44 -1.36 7.39
CA ASP A 94 -9.45 -0.36 7.06
C ASP A 94 -9.31 0.14 5.61
N MET A 95 -8.07 0.32 5.14
CA MET A 95 -7.76 0.75 3.77
C MET A 95 -6.53 0.02 3.22
N VAL A 96 -6.42 -0.03 1.89
CA VAL A 96 -5.28 -0.67 1.20
C VAL A 96 -4.52 0.32 0.33
N LEU A 97 -3.19 0.23 0.40
CA LEU A 97 -2.29 0.76 -0.62
C LEU A 97 -2.09 -0.32 -1.68
N GLU A 98 -2.67 -0.12 -2.87
CA GLU A 98 -2.53 -1.02 -4.00
C GLU A 98 -1.26 -0.68 -4.79
N CYS A 99 -0.21 -1.45 -4.59
CA CYS A 99 1.12 -1.23 -5.13
C CYS A 99 1.58 -2.33 -6.11
N THR A 100 0.70 -3.26 -6.50
CA THR A 100 1.06 -4.34 -7.44
C THR A 100 1.24 -3.85 -8.87
N GLY A 101 0.55 -2.77 -9.23
CA GLY A 101 0.46 -2.30 -10.62
C GLY A 101 -0.41 -3.18 -11.52
N GLU A 102 -1.08 -4.21 -10.98
CA GLU A 102 -1.97 -5.12 -11.71
C GLU A 102 -3.43 -4.69 -11.65
N PHE A 103 -3.91 -4.30 -10.46
CA PHE A 103 -5.32 -3.96 -10.21
C PHE A 103 -5.56 -2.47 -10.42
N LYS A 104 -6.04 -2.10 -11.62
CA LYS A 104 -6.22 -0.71 -12.07
C LYS A 104 -7.55 -0.45 -12.77
N THR A 105 -8.50 -1.34 -12.63
CA THR A 105 -9.83 -1.20 -13.21
C THR A 105 -10.89 -1.30 -12.12
N GLU A 106 -12.06 -0.72 -12.37
CA GLU A 106 -13.21 -0.80 -11.47
C GLU A 106 -13.48 -2.22 -11.00
N GLN A 107 -13.61 -3.14 -11.94
CA GLN A 107 -13.90 -4.53 -11.64
C GLN A 107 -12.83 -5.18 -10.76
N SER A 108 -11.55 -4.86 -10.97
CA SER A 108 -10.47 -5.44 -10.17
C SER A 108 -10.42 -4.85 -8.75
N LEU A 109 -10.72 -3.56 -8.60
CA LEU A 109 -10.70 -2.87 -7.31
C LEU A 109 -11.95 -3.15 -6.46
N ALA A 110 -13.09 -3.48 -7.10
CA ALA A 110 -14.31 -3.85 -6.39
C ALA A 110 -14.12 -4.99 -5.38
N ALA A 111 -13.17 -5.90 -5.65
CA ALA A 111 -12.84 -7.00 -4.77
C ALA A 111 -12.37 -6.58 -3.36
N TYR A 112 -11.80 -5.38 -3.21
CA TYR A 112 -11.42 -4.82 -1.91
C TYR A 112 -12.66 -4.43 -1.10
N PHE A 113 -13.60 -3.73 -1.73
CA PHE A 113 -14.83 -3.27 -1.07
C PHE A 113 -15.76 -4.43 -0.69
N GLU A 114 -15.77 -5.50 -1.50
CA GLU A 114 -16.49 -6.75 -1.18
C GLU A 114 -15.98 -7.40 0.12
N GLN A 115 -14.74 -7.11 0.54
CA GLN A 115 -14.18 -7.57 1.80
C GLN A 115 -14.35 -6.58 2.97
N GLY A 116 -15.07 -5.48 2.74
CA GLY A 116 -15.40 -4.49 3.76
C GLY A 116 -14.34 -3.40 3.97
N LEU A 117 -13.37 -3.27 3.06
CA LEU A 117 -12.44 -2.13 3.10
C LEU A 117 -13.16 -0.84 2.71
N GLN A 118 -12.78 0.24 3.35
CA GLN A 118 -13.43 1.54 3.17
C GLN A 118 -12.81 2.36 2.03
N LYS A 119 -11.49 2.22 1.83
CA LYS A 119 -10.75 3.02 0.86
C LYS A 119 -9.62 2.21 0.23
N VAL A 120 -9.32 2.59 -1.03
CA VAL A 120 -8.16 2.05 -1.76
C VAL A 120 -7.34 3.20 -2.32
N ILE A 121 -6.06 3.24 -2.01
CA ILE A 121 -5.11 4.16 -2.62
C ILE A 121 -4.26 3.38 -3.62
N VAL A 122 -4.37 3.72 -4.89
CA VAL A 122 -3.67 3.01 -5.97
C VAL A 122 -2.39 3.76 -6.35
N ALA A 123 -1.25 3.09 -6.27
CA ALA A 123 0.07 3.64 -6.64
C ALA A 123 0.29 3.71 -8.16
N ALA A 124 -0.79 3.86 -8.94
CA ALA A 124 -0.75 3.96 -10.39
C ALA A 124 -2.06 4.58 -10.90
N PRO A 125 -2.09 5.21 -12.10
CA PRO A 125 -3.32 5.71 -12.67
C PRO A 125 -4.36 4.61 -12.90
N VAL A 126 -5.59 4.86 -12.51
CA VAL A 126 -6.74 3.98 -12.71
C VAL A 126 -7.50 4.41 -13.96
N LYS A 127 -8.03 3.45 -14.70
CA LYS A 127 -8.79 3.68 -15.94
C LYS A 127 -10.22 3.16 -15.82
N GLY A 128 -11.13 3.79 -16.57
CA GLY A 128 -12.51 3.31 -16.70
C GLY A 128 -13.47 3.78 -15.62
N TYR A 129 -13.03 4.65 -14.73
CA TYR A 129 -13.90 5.33 -13.78
C TYR A 129 -14.31 6.73 -14.26
N PRO A 130 -15.50 7.20 -13.93
CA PRO A 130 -15.86 8.61 -14.02
C PRO A 130 -14.92 9.48 -13.16
N GLU A 131 -14.62 10.70 -13.61
CA GLU A 131 -13.67 11.60 -12.92
C GLU A 131 -14.10 11.98 -11.49
N ASP A 132 -15.39 11.94 -11.21
CA ASP A 132 -15.97 12.23 -9.90
C ASP A 132 -15.85 11.06 -8.90
N GLN A 133 -15.60 9.86 -9.37
CA GLN A 133 -15.48 8.66 -8.51
C GLN A 133 -14.04 8.32 -8.14
N VAL A 134 -13.06 8.69 -8.94
CA VAL A 134 -11.64 8.42 -8.70
C VAL A 134 -10.84 9.70 -8.82
N LEU A 135 -10.21 10.10 -7.74
CA LEU A 135 -9.33 11.26 -7.72
C LEU A 135 -7.88 10.85 -7.98
N ASN A 136 -7.30 11.38 -9.05
CA ASN A 136 -5.85 11.28 -9.29
C ASN A 136 -5.16 12.45 -8.57
N VAL A 137 -4.51 12.18 -7.43
CA VAL A 137 -3.90 13.19 -6.57
C VAL A 137 -2.43 13.42 -6.93
N VAL A 138 -2.07 14.69 -7.04
CA VAL A 138 -0.69 15.16 -6.94
C VAL A 138 -0.65 16.11 -5.74
N MET A 139 0.04 15.71 -4.69
CA MET A 139 0.11 16.47 -3.44
C MET A 139 0.66 17.88 -3.67
N GLY A 140 -0.01 18.88 -3.07
CA GLY A 140 0.32 20.28 -3.24
C GLY A 140 -0.19 20.93 -4.53
N ILE A 141 -0.87 20.17 -5.40
CA ILE A 141 -1.42 20.66 -6.69
C ILE A 141 -2.93 20.56 -6.73
N ASN A 142 -3.50 19.42 -6.34
CA ASN A 142 -4.94 19.19 -6.43
C ASN A 142 -5.50 18.30 -5.29
N ASP A 143 -4.77 18.19 -4.20
CA ASP A 143 -5.20 17.45 -3.01
C ASP A 143 -6.41 18.10 -2.32
N ASP A 144 -6.62 19.41 -2.53
CA ASP A 144 -7.82 20.16 -2.14
C ASP A 144 -9.12 19.64 -2.80
N LYS A 145 -9.00 18.90 -3.92
CA LYS A 145 -10.14 18.26 -4.60
C LYS A 145 -10.58 16.93 -3.97
N TYR A 146 -9.93 16.50 -2.91
CA TYR A 146 -10.36 15.31 -2.18
C TYR A 146 -11.67 15.61 -1.41
N HIS A 147 -12.73 14.90 -1.76
CA HIS A 147 -14.06 15.01 -1.15
C HIS A 147 -14.58 13.63 -0.73
N ASP A 148 -13.73 12.85 -0.06
CA ASP A 148 -14.06 11.53 0.49
C ASP A 148 -14.25 10.41 -0.54
N GLN A 149 -13.64 10.51 -1.72
CA GLN A 149 -13.64 9.44 -2.71
C GLN A 149 -13.10 8.13 -2.12
N ASP A 150 -13.75 7.02 -2.43
CA ASP A 150 -13.34 5.69 -1.95
C ASP A 150 -12.07 5.19 -2.64
N ILE A 151 -11.82 5.65 -3.87
CA ILE A 151 -10.63 5.34 -4.64
C ILE A 151 -9.86 6.62 -4.91
N VAL A 152 -8.62 6.63 -4.46
CA VAL A 152 -7.65 7.69 -4.74
C VAL A 152 -6.46 7.08 -5.44
N THR A 153 -5.87 7.78 -6.41
CA THR A 153 -4.61 7.34 -7.03
C THR A 153 -3.50 8.35 -6.76
N ALA A 154 -2.28 7.86 -6.62
CA ALA A 154 -1.09 8.69 -6.56
C ALA A 154 -0.66 9.22 -7.95
N ALA A 155 -1.59 9.25 -8.93
CA ALA A 155 -1.32 9.60 -10.31
C ALA A 155 -0.19 8.78 -10.93
N SER A 156 0.58 9.32 -11.87
CA SER A 156 1.75 8.65 -12.45
C SER A 156 3.05 9.32 -11.98
N CYS A 157 4.16 8.59 -12.06
CA CYS A 157 5.49 9.14 -11.75
C CYS A 157 5.82 10.36 -12.63
N THR A 158 5.42 10.33 -13.91
CA THR A 158 5.61 11.46 -14.83
C THR A 158 4.72 12.65 -14.48
N THR A 159 3.49 12.41 -14.05
CA THR A 159 2.58 13.47 -13.61
C THR A 159 3.12 14.12 -12.32
N ASN A 160 3.56 13.33 -11.35
CA ASN A 160 4.16 13.86 -10.12
C ASN A 160 5.45 14.63 -10.37
N CYS A 161 6.21 14.29 -11.40
CA CYS A 161 7.39 15.02 -11.80
C CYS A 161 7.04 16.36 -12.48
N LEU A 162 6.05 16.36 -13.37
CA LEU A 162 5.76 17.51 -14.24
C LEU A 162 4.86 18.55 -13.60
N ALA A 163 3.80 18.13 -12.92
CA ALA A 163 2.77 19.03 -12.40
C ALA A 163 3.30 20.10 -11.43
N PRO A 164 4.28 19.84 -10.53
CA PRO A 164 4.84 20.88 -9.66
C PRO A 164 5.72 21.91 -10.38
N VAL A 165 6.07 21.67 -11.64
CA VAL A 165 7.00 22.54 -12.42
C VAL A 165 6.24 23.50 -13.34
N ILE A 166 4.98 23.20 -13.67
CA ILE A 166 4.13 24.01 -14.54
C ILE A 166 3.33 25.03 -13.72
#